data_11c3465caee3196877dab006681a12d7
#
_entry.id   11c3465caee3196877dab006681a12d7
#
_cell.length_a   1.000
_cell.length_b   1.000
_cell.length_c   1.000
_cell.angle_alpha   90.00
_cell.angle_beta   90.00
_cell.angle_gamma   90.00
#
_symmetry.space_group_name_H-M   'P 1'
#
loop_
_entity.id
_entity.type
_entity.pdbx_description
1 polymer ?
#
loop_
_entity_poly.entity_id
_entity_poly.type
_entity_poly.pdbx_seq_one_letter_code
_entity_poly.pdbx_strand_id
1 'polypeptide(L)'
;MKKITKYMSILIVAIGMSSCSDAKFAEPINTDNDELTIQHNTGMNVVGRVTVDGNPRQGVVVSDGINVITTDEKGEYQMYSKNRDYVFISVPADCELPTEQGLPKFFKKLDFTKSHVLQRNFELKSKPVDTKFTIVALADVQVGDNVDLSMLDTITPKIKAQTDSIEGSVIGMSMGDISWNNTGIYGQYKVQMTRLSFPTLNIIGNHDHNEKTHDDVNSDKEYRDALGPTYYSYNIGQWHIVALDDVLYSGVRGRNDYKGEITQAQLDWLEKDLEYVSKDKSIIIGLHIPTSRRNNPNNHITNRQDLYNLIKDYHRVIILSGHTHNNFTTDIAPNMREYTLGAVMGAYWNTYGGLGICNDGSPRGYGVFSFDGNELSDSYYRGEETPRDYQVKAYAPKEASMRYGRVEGILQTPYLAIPTHFDNSSVLINVFNWHTDWTVQVQEDNGQWQLLTNSSVARDPLAVRFLQYRNGWEKRPSADPEDRNDHMFFYNPTSSNWQTINVKATDPWGRIYTASTHSDR
;
A
#
# COMPACT_ATOMS: atom_id res chain seq x y z
N MET A 1 58.71 33.42 -44.33
CA MET A 1 57.51 32.61 -44.07
C MET A 1 57.50 32.28 -42.58
N LYS A 2 56.76 33.05 -41.76
CA LYS A 2 56.64 32.85 -40.31
C LYS A 2 55.28 32.22 -40.03
N LYS A 3 55.28 31.01 -39.42
CA LYS A 3 54.07 30.35 -38.92
C LYS A 3 53.69 31.01 -37.59
N ILE A 4 52.47 31.53 -37.54
CA ILE A 4 51.85 32.02 -36.29
C ILE A 4 51.00 30.86 -35.73
N THR A 5 51.43 30.34 -34.57
CA THR A 5 50.69 29.35 -33.80
C THR A 5 49.79 30.09 -32.82
N LYS A 6 48.46 30.00 -33.00
CA LYS A 6 47.47 30.51 -32.05
C LYS A 6 47.28 29.48 -30.93
N TYR A 7 47.59 29.84 -29.71
CA TYR A 7 47.22 29.13 -28.51
C TYR A 7 45.76 29.47 -28.19
N MET A 8 44.91 28.45 -28.20
CA MET A 8 43.54 28.52 -27.70
C MET A 8 43.52 28.01 -26.28
N SER A 9 43.45 28.94 -25.30
CA SER A 9 43.28 28.61 -23.88
C SER A 9 41.89 28.09 -23.65
N ILE A 10 41.76 26.79 -23.35
CA ILE A 10 40.52 26.17 -22.86
C ILE A 10 40.39 26.48 -21.37
N LEU A 11 39.44 27.32 -21.04
CA LEU A 11 39.02 27.59 -19.66
C LEU A 11 38.17 26.41 -19.20
N ILE A 12 38.75 25.50 -18.41
CA ILE A 12 38.00 24.43 -17.75
C ILE A 12 37.29 25.06 -16.56
N VAL A 13 36.01 25.31 -16.69
CA VAL A 13 35.16 25.61 -15.55
C VAL A 13 34.89 24.28 -14.84
N ALA A 14 35.60 24.07 -13.74
CA ALA A 14 35.27 22.99 -12.82
C ALA A 14 33.95 23.35 -12.12
N ILE A 15 32.84 22.79 -12.64
CA ILE A 15 31.60 22.75 -11.89
C ILE A 15 31.85 21.78 -10.74
N GLY A 16 32.03 22.32 -9.55
CA GLY A 16 32.04 21.55 -8.34
C GLY A 16 30.72 20.82 -8.20
N MET A 17 30.71 19.53 -8.48
CA MET A 17 29.66 18.65 -8.02
C MET A 17 29.78 18.62 -6.51
N SER A 18 28.95 19.40 -5.84
CA SER A 18 28.66 19.24 -4.44
C SER A 18 28.06 17.83 -4.32
N SER A 19 28.88 16.89 -3.84
CA SER A 19 28.37 15.57 -3.45
C SER A 19 27.31 15.84 -2.38
N CYS A 20 26.06 15.50 -2.69
CA CYS A 20 25.08 15.28 -1.65
C CYS A 20 25.72 14.29 -0.66
N SER A 21 26.12 14.79 0.49
CA SER A 21 26.50 13.96 1.61
C SER A 21 25.35 12.99 1.85
N ASP A 22 25.65 11.70 1.81
CA ASP A 22 24.79 10.65 2.32
C ASP A 22 24.25 11.13 3.68
N ALA A 23 22.97 11.50 3.71
CA ALA A 23 22.28 11.74 4.97
C ALA A 23 22.17 10.37 5.64
N LYS A 24 23.25 9.94 6.27
CA LYS A 24 23.17 8.85 7.23
C LYS A 24 22.25 9.36 8.31
N PHE A 25 21.09 8.72 8.47
CA PHE A 25 20.41 8.79 9.75
C PHE A 25 21.49 8.44 10.78
N ALA A 26 21.80 9.37 11.66
CA ALA A 26 22.59 9.05 12.83
C ALA A 26 21.89 7.84 13.44
N GLU A 27 22.64 6.77 13.72
CA GLU A 27 22.07 5.67 14.48
C GLU A 27 21.38 6.30 15.68
N PRO A 28 20.09 6.02 15.93
CA PRO A 28 19.38 6.65 17.01
C PRO A 28 20.21 6.39 18.26
N ILE A 29 20.61 7.46 18.94
CA ILE A 29 21.22 7.36 20.25
C ILE A 29 20.20 6.53 21.02
N ASN A 30 20.61 5.34 21.46
CA ASN A 30 19.73 4.38 22.12
C ASN A 30 19.31 4.96 23.48
N THR A 31 18.29 5.82 23.46
CA THR A 31 17.66 6.44 24.63
C THR A 31 16.68 5.50 25.33
N ASP A 32 16.54 4.27 24.83
CA ASP A 32 15.61 3.25 25.36
C ASP A 32 16.07 2.61 26.68
N ASN A 33 17.10 3.13 27.36
CA ASN A 33 17.49 2.71 28.69
C ASN A 33 16.79 3.60 29.72
N ASP A 34 15.48 3.42 29.88
CA ASP A 34 14.79 3.98 31.05
C ASP A 34 15.38 3.36 32.30
N GLU A 35 15.76 4.20 33.26
CA GLU A 35 16.22 3.74 34.57
C GLU A 35 15.11 2.94 35.25
N LEU A 36 15.46 1.77 35.84
CA LEU A 36 14.49 0.92 36.52
C LEU A 36 13.99 1.61 37.80
N THR A 37 12.83 2.24 37.71
CA THR A 37 12.16 2.94 38.82
C THR A 37 10.88 2.24 39.28
N ILE A 38 10.37 1.29 38.50
CA ILE A 38 9.17 0.51 38.80
C ILE A 38 9.59 -0.79 39.45
N GLN A 39 9.01 -1.10 40.63
CA GLN A 39 9.21 -2.36 41.26
C GLN A 39 8.48 -3.46 40.47
N HIS A 40 9.24 -4.41 39.94
CA HIS A 40 8.67 -5.53 39.19
C HIS A 40 8.25 -6.68 40.07
N ASN A 41 7.17 -7.36 39.70
CA ASN A 41 6.72 -8.60 40.33
C ASN A 41 7.63 -9.78 39.93
N THR A 42 7.71 -10.79 40.79
CA THR A 42 8.47 -12.00 40.51
C THR A 42 8.03 -12.60 39.16
N GLY A 43 8.98 -12.89 38.29
CA GLY A 43 8.74 -13.47 36.96
C GLY A 43 8.45 -12.46 35.85
N MET A 44 8.25 -11.19 36.16
CA MET A 44 8.12 -10.14 35.13
C MET A 44 9.49 -9.60 34.71
N ASN A 45 9.70 -9.40 33.42
CA ASN A 45 10.97 -8.92 32.87
C ASN A 45 10.83 -7.69 31.97
N VAL A 46 9.61 -7.25 31.68
CA VAL A 46 9.31 -5.97 31.03
C VAL A 46 8.32 -5.21 31.89
N VAL A 47 8.68 -4.00 32.28
CA VAL A 47 7.84 -3.07 33.02
C VAL A 47 7.85 -1.72 32.36
N GLY A 48 6.86 -0.89 32.63
CA GLY A 48 6.86 0.47 32.13
C GLY A 48 5.67 1.28 32.59
N ARG A 49 5.67 2.54 32.23
CA ARG A 49 4.57 3.48 32.52
C ARG A 49 4.17 4.19 31.25
N VAL A 50 2.88 4.37 31.07
CA VAL A 50 2.31 5.23 30.02
C VAL A 50 1.77 6.48 30.69
N THR A 51 2.18 7.64 30.18
CA THR A 51 1.69 8.95 30.58
C THR A 51 1.07 9.71 29.42
N VAL A 52 0.09 10.54 29.70
CA VAL A 52 -0.49 11.50 28.75
C VAL A 52 -0.31 12.89 29.38
N ASP A 53 0.38 13.79 28.69
CA ASP A 53 0.72 15.14 29.19
C ASP A 53 1.36 15.11 30.59
N GLY A 54 2.23 14.09 30.82
CA GLY A 54 2.94 13.87 32.08
C GLY A 54 2.13 13.18 33.17
N ASN A 55 0.85 12.91 32.97
CA ASN A 55 -0.01 12.25 33.95
C ASN A 55 -0.15 10.74 33.65
N PRO A 56 -0.18 9.87 34.68
CA PRO A 56 -0.43 8.44 34.50
C PRO A 56 -1.71 8.17 33.70
N ARG A 57 -1.65 7.24 32.77
CA ARG A 57 -2.80 6.87 31.95
C ARG A 57 -3.16 5.40 32.14
N GLN A 58 -4.31 5.14 32.77
CA GLN A 58 -4.89 3.80 32.91
C GLN A 58 -5.55 3.34 31.61
N GLY A 59 -5.55 2.00 31.39
CA GLY A 59 -6.31 1.35 30.33
C GLY A 59 -5.68 1.45 28.94
N VAL A 60 -4.41 1.87 28.83
CA VAL A 60 -3.68 1.80 27.56
C VAL A 60 -3.27 0.37 27.28
N VAL A 61 -3.64 -0.15 26.11
CA VAL A 61 -3.25 -1.49 25.67
C VAL A 61 -1.77 -1.52 25.35
N VAL A 62 -1.05 -2.46 25.94
CA VAL A 62 0.39 -2.69 25.79
C VAL A 62 0.62 -4.14 25.37
N SER A 63 1.47 -4.36 24.39
CA SER A 63 1.76 -5.69 23.87
C SER A 63 3.22 -5.88 23.51
N ASP A 64 3.70 -7.13 23.56
CA ASP A 64 4.96 -7.58 22.97
C ASP A 64 4.75 -8.43 21.70
N GLY A 65 3.51 -8.45 21.18
CA GLY A 65 3.10 -9.28 20.04
C GLY A 65 2.64 -10.69 20.43
N ILE A 66 2.67 -11.06 21.71
CA ILE A 66 2.11 -12.31 22.26
C ILE A 66 1.19 -12.02 23.43
N ASN A 67 1.69 -11.25 24.38
CA ASN A 67 0.91 -10.77 25.51
C ASN A 67 0.21 -9.48 25.12
N VAL A 68 -1.03 -9.33 25.57
CA VAL A 68 -1.80 -8.08 25.46
C VAL A 68 -2.36 -7.79 26.85
N ILE A 69 -2.00 -6.66 27.41
CA ILE A 69 -2.39 -6.22 28.74
C ILE A 69 -2.74 -4.74 28.74
N THR A 70 -3.25 -4.22 29.85
CA THR A 70 -3.51 -2.77 29.99
C THR A 70 -2.74 -2.18 31.16
N THR A 71 -2.49 -0.89 31.11
CA THR A 71 -1.92 -0.14 32.21
C THR A 71 -2.92 0.00 33.38
N ASP A 72 -2.41 -0.01 34.61
CA ASP A 72 -3.16 0.17 35.85
C ASP A 72 -3.44 1.66 36.17
N GLU A 73 -3.99 1.94 37.35
CA GLU A 73 -4.32 3.30 37.82
C GLU A 73 -3.08 4.24 37.93
N LYS A 74 -1.89 3.65 38.05
CA LYS A 74 -0.62 4.41 38.04
C LYS A 74 -0.04 4.57 36.65
N GLY A 75 -0.76 4.12 35.63
CA GLY A 75 -0.28 4.01 34.25
C GLY A 75 0.77 2.92 34.05
N GLU A 76 0.98 2.04 35.04
CA GLU A 76 2.04 1.03 35.00
C GLU A 76 1.55 -0.27 34.35
N TYR A 77 2.48 -0.97 33.69
CA TYR A 77 2.28 -2.30 33.14
C TYR A 77 3.47 -3.19 33.43
N GLN A 78 3.24 -4.49 33.51
CA GLN A 78 4.27 -5.51 33.70
C GLN A 78 3.90 -6.77 32.94
N MET A 79 4.88 -7.36 32.24
CA MET A 79 4.69 -8.63 31.53
C MET A 79 5.96 -9.48 31.56
N TYR A 80 5.79 -10.78 31.33
CA TYR A 80 6.90 -11.66 30.99
C TYR A 80 6.98 -11.77 29.48
N SER A 81 8.05 -11.24 28.90
CA SER A 81 8.32 -11.30 27.46
C SER A 81 9.50 -12.22 27.20
N LYS A 82 9.31 -13.19 26.27
CA LYS A 82 10.34 -14.17 25.92
C LYS A 82 10.68 -14.04 24.44
N ASN A 83 11.94 -13.74 24.16
CA ASN A 83 12.48 -13.66 22.78
C ASN A 83 11.66 -12.75 21.85
N ARG A 84 11.15 -11.63 22.38
CA ARG A 84 10.48 -10.60 21.60
C ARG A 84 11.41 -9.42 21.39
N ASP A 85 11.29 -8.77 20.22
CA ASP A 85 12.15 -7.65 19.87
C ASP A 85 11.62 -6.30 20.36
N TYR A 86 10.29 -6.22 20.55
CA TYR A 86 9.62 -4.96 20.88
C TYR A 86 8.52 -5.15 21.92
N VAL A 87 8.29 -4.07 22.67
CA VAL A 87 7.02 -3.78 23.32
C VAL A 87 6.43 -2.55 22.66
N PHE A 88 5.13 -2.55 22.43
CA PHE A 88 4.40 -1.47 21.77
C PHE A 88 3.07 -1.19 22.46
N ILE A 89 2.52 -0.02 22.17
CA ILE A 89 1.21 0.40 22.66
C ILE A 89 0.22 0.54 21.52
N SER A 90 -1.04 0.14 21.72
CA SER A 90 -2.15 0.55 20.89
C SER A 90 -2.54 1.98 21.29
N VAL A 91 -2.03 2.98 20.56
CA VAL A 91 -2.19 4.39 20.94
C VAL A 91 -3.68 4.74 21.03
N PRO A 92 -4.15 5.33 22.15
CA PRO A 92 -5.55 5.72 22.31
C PRO A 92 -5.99 6.80 21.31
N ALA A 93 -7.26 6.77 20.92
CA ALA A 93 -7.80 7.69 19.90
C ALA A 93 -7.80 9.18 20.33
N ASP A 94 -7.70 9.45 21.62
CA ASP A 94 -7.58 10.79 22.21
C ASP A 94 -6.10 11.22 22.41
N CYS A 95 -5.16 10.50 21.77
CA CYS A 95 -3.74 10.82 21.80
C CYS A 95 -3.17 10.98 20.38
N GLU A 96 -2.17 11.85 20.27
CA GLU A 96 -1.40 11.97 19.04
C GLU A 96 -0.60 10.67 18.79
N LEU A 97 -0.48 10.26 17.53
CA LEU A 97 0.45 9.19 17.16
C LEU A 97 1.87 9.68 17.43
N PRO A 98 2.61 9.08 18.39
CA PRO A 98 3.96 9.54 18.68
C PRO A 98 4.87 9.32 17.47
N THR A 99 5.70 10.29 17.16
CA THR A 99 6.63 10.25 16.04
C THR A 99 8.04 10.60 16.49
N GLU A 100 9.01 9.96 15.86
CA GLU A 100 10.43 10.33 15.94
C GLU A 100 10.91 10.66 14.54
N GLN A 101 11.38 11.88 14.32
CA GLN A 101 11.80 12.37 13.00
C GLN A 101 10.71 12.21 11.92
N GLY A 102 9.43 12.40 12.30
CA GLY A 102 8.28 12.26 11.38
C GLY A 102 7.80 10.83 11.11
N LEU A 103 8.45 9.82 11.71
CA LEU A 103 8.06 8.41 11.59
C LEU A 103 7.33 7.94 12.85
N PRO A 104 6.35 7.04 12.75
CA PRO A 104 5.64 6.50 13.91
C PRO A 104 6.61 5.84 14.92
N LYS A 105 6.44 6.15 16.21
CA LYS A 105 7.29 5.64 17.30
C LYS A 105 6.46 5.22 18.52
N PHE A 106 5.54 4.29 18.33
CA PHE A 106 4.68 3.73 19.38
C PHE A 106 5.22 2.43 19.99
N PHE A 107 6.47 2.07 19.67
CA PHE A 107 7.14 0.84 20.09
C PHE A 107 8.54 1.13 20.63
N LYS A 108 9.04 0.24 21.50
CA LYS A 108 10.39 0.29 22.08
C LYS A 108 11.07 -1.06 22.01
N LYS A 109 12.36 -1.08 21.69
CA LYS A 109 13.14 -2.31 21.53
C LYS A 109 13.38 -2.99 22.90
N LEU A 110 13.30 -4.32 22.90
CA LEU A 110 13.64 -5.17 24.02
C LEU A 110 15.02 -5.80 23.79
N ASP A 111 16.02 -5.33 24.53
CA ASP A 111 17.41 -5.83 24.46
C ASP A 111 17.80 -6.42 25.81
N PHE A 112 17.50 -7.70 26.00
CA PHE A 112 17.82 -8.45 27.23
C PHE A 112 19.30 -8.80 27.39
N THR A 113 20.17 -8.45 26.43
CA THR A 113 21.61 -8.61 26.57
C THR A 113 22.21 -7.63 27.59
N LYS A 114 21.52 -6.51 27.85
CA LYS A 114 21.95 -5.44 28.74
C LYS A 114 21.39 -5.55 30.15
N SER A 115 20.20 -6.12 30.31
CA SER A 115 19.54 -6.29 31.60
C SER A 115 18.53 -7.43 31.54
N HIS A 116 18.32 -8.11 32.68
CA HIS A 116 17.29 -9.15 32.82
C HIS A 116 15.87 -8.58 32.96
N VAL A 117 15.77 -7.32 33.38
CA VAL A 117 14.50 -6.59 33.48
C VAL A 117 14.67 -5.27 32.74
N LEU A 118 13.74 -4.99 31.85
CA LEU A 118 13.75 -3.77 31.02
C LEU A 118 12.57 -2.89 31.42
N GLN A 119 12.85 -1.60 31.66
CA GLN A 119 11.80 -0.59 31.78
C GLN A 119 11.61 0.11 30.44
N ARG A 120 10.35 0.24 30.00
CA ARG A 120 9.98 0.89 28.74
C ARG A 120 8.78 1.81 28.98
N ASN A 121 9.02 3.09 29.07
CA ASN A 121 8.00 4.10 29.31
C ASN A 121 7.51 4.70 27.99
N PHE A 122 6.23 5.09 27.93
CA PHE A 122 5.65 5.79 26.79
C PHE A 122 5.05 7.12 27.27
N GLU A 123 5.41 8.19 26.58
CA GLU A 123 4.91 9.53 26.84
C GLU A 123 4.06 9.96 25.65
N LEU A 124 2.79 10.20 25.89
CA LEU A 124 1.81 10.58 24.88
C LEU A 124 1.38 12.03 25.09
N LYS A 125 0.87 12.63 24.04
CA LYS A 125 0.21 13.93 24.07
C LYS A 125 -1.27 13.74 23.78
N SER A 126 -2.11 14.43 24.54
CA SER A 126 -3.53 14.42 24.30
C SER A 126 -3.91 15.22 23.04
N LYS A 127 -4.99 14.79 22.39
CA LYS A 127 -5.66 15.54 21.33
C LYS A 127 -7.18 15.29 21.42
N PRO A 128 -8.01 16.16 20.84
CA PRO A 128 -9.42 15.81 20.61
C PRO A 128 -9.53 14.53 19.78
N VAL A 129 -10.51 13.69 20.09
CA VAL A 129 -10.80 12.49 19.29
C VAL A 129 -11.23 12.92 17.89
N ASP A 130 -10.57 12.38 16.88
CA ASP A 130 -10.91 12.67 15.50
C ASP A 130 -12.34 12.19 15.17
N THR A 131 -13.17 13.07 14.68
CA THR A 131 -14.45 12.68 14.07
C THR A 131 -14.28 12.39 12.57
N LYS A 132 -13.26 12.98 11.94
CA LYS A 132 -12.90 12.78 10.55
C LYS A 132 -11.41 12.58 10.43
N PHE A 133 -11.00 11.65 9.58
CA PHE A 133 -9.60 11.43 9.23
C PHE A 133 -9.49 10.80 7.85
N THR A 134 -8.27 10.79 7.29
CA THR A 134 -7.99 10.19 5.98
C THR A 134 -6.79 9.25 6.07
N ILE A 135 -6.91 8.08 5.43
CA ILE A 135 -5.78 7.18 5.18
C ILE A 135 -5.31 7.36 3.74
N VAL A 136 -4.00 7.56 3.59
CA VAL A 136 -3.29 7.52 2.31
C VAL A 136 -2.54 6.19 2.24
N ALA A 137 -3.06 5.25 1.46
CA ALA A 137 -2.53 3.89 1.36
C ALA A 137 -1.58 3.75 0.17
N LEU A 138 -0.32 3.45 0.47
CA LEU A 138 0.81 3.36 -0.46
C LEU A 138 1.18 1.89 -0.66
N ALA A 139 0.71 1.25 -1.71
CA ALA A 139 1.04 -0.14 -1.97
C ALA A 139 2.30 -0.28 -2.83
N ASP A 140 3.10 -1.31 -2.57
CA ASP A 140 4.17 -1.79 -3.44
C ASP A 140 5.13 -0.68 -3.89
N VAL A 141 5.79 -0.05 -2.92
CA VAL A 141 6.80 1.00 -3.16
C VAL A 141 8.04 0.43 -3.85
N GLN A 142 8.44 -0.78 -3.51
CA GLN A 142 9.40 -1.66 -4.22
C GLN A 142 10.73 -0.99 -4.65
N VAL A 143 11.42 -0.36 -3.73
CA VAL A 143 12.73 0.26 -3.99
C VAL A 143 13.83 -0.79 -3.91
N GLY A 144 14.57 -1.02 -4.99
CA GLY A 144 15.67 -1.98 -5.04
C GLY A 144 17.06 -1.35 -5.09
N ASP A 145 17.19 -0.19 -5.68
CA ASP A 145 18.48 0.48 -5.89
C ASP A 145 18.38 2.01 -5.93
N ASN A 146 19.48 2.67 -6.27
CA ASN A 146 19.54 4.14 -6.36
C ASN A 146 18.72 4.72 -7.52
N VAL A 147 18.44 3.95 -8.56
CA VAL A 147 17.60 4.39 -9.69
C VAL A 147 16.17 4.47 -9.21
N ASP A 148 15.71 3.45 -8.50
CA ASP A 148 14.39 3.42 -7.90
C ASP A 148 14.20 4.53 -6.86
N LEU A 149 15.24 4.77 -6.03
CA LEU A 149 15.24 5.90 -5.09
C LEU A 149 15.09 7.24 -5.80
N SER A 150 15.77 7.44 -6.94
CA SER A 150 15.64 8.66 -7.74
C SER A 150 14.22 8.85 -8.27
N MET A 151 13.53 7.75 -8.58
CA MET A 151 12.12 7.80 -8.98
C MET A 151 11.24 8.16 -7.78
N LEU A 152 11.45 7.55 -6.63
CA LEU A 152 10.71 7.86 -5.40
C LEU A 152 10.93 9.32 -4.99
N ASP A 153 12.12 9.89 -5.22
CA ASP A 153 12.42 11.32 -5.05
C ASP A 153 11.50 12.22 -5.90
N THR A 154 11.02 11.74 -7.04
CA THR A 154 10.07 12.49 -7.89
C THR A 154 8.61 12.26 -7.50
N ILE A 155 8.29 11.09 -6.97
CA ILE A 155 6.91 10.68 -6.61
C ILE A 155 6.49 11.32 -5.28
N THR A 156 7.32 11.22 -4.25
CA THR A 156 6.99 11.69 -2.89
C THR A 156 6.55 13.16 -2.84
N PRO A 157 7.22 14.12 -3.53
CA PRO A 157 6.75 15.52 -3.56
C PRO A 157 5.38 15.68 -4.24
N LYS A 158 5.06 14.85 -5.23
CA LYS A 158 3.75 14.89 -5.91
C LYS A 158 2.65 14.39 -4.98
N ILE A 159 2.88 13.27 -4.27
CA ILE A 159 1.96 12.77 -3.25
C ILE A 159 1.73 13.85 -2.21
N LYS A 160 2.81 14.45 -1.67
CA LYS A 160 2.69 15.56 -0.71
C LYS A 160 1.83 16.69 -1.25
N ALA A 161 2.12 17.22 -2.43
CA ALA A 161 1.37 18.32 -3.02
C ALA A 161 -0.12 18.00 -3.24
N GLN A 162 -0.44 16.73 -3.52
CA GLN A 162 -1.80 16.26 -3.74
C GLN A 162 -2.57 16.04 -2.42
N THR A 163 -1.86 15.77 -1.33
CA THR A 163 -2.44 15.45 -0.02
C THR A 163 -2.41 16.61 0.97
N ASP A 164 -1.58 17.63 0.77
CA ASP A 164 -1.47 18.80 1.65
C ASP A 164 -2.80 19.59 1.81
N SER A 165 -3.74 19.43 0.88
CA SER A 165 -5.06 20.06 0.94
C SER A 165 -6.13 19.21 1.66
N ILE A 166 -5.78 18.01 2.11
CA ILE A 166 -6.71 17.15 2.86
C ILE A 166 -6.88 17.73 4.26
N GLU A 167 -8.12 18.03 4.61
CA GLU A 167 -8.45 18.57 5.93
C GLU A 167 -8.51 17.46 7.00
N GLY A 168 -8.12 17.81 8.23
CA GLY A 168 -8.14 16.89 9.36
C GLY A 168 -6.88 16.02 9.48
N SER A 169 -6.98 14.98 10.28
CA SER A 169 -5.88 14.04 10.51
C SER A 169 -5.65 13.16 9.29
N VAL A 170 -4.42 13.11 8.81
CA VAL A 170 -4.00 12.22 7.71
C VAL A 170 -2.95 11.24 8.23
N ILE A 171 -3.11 9.97 7.91
CA ILE A 171 -2.17 8.89 8.23
C ILE A 171 -1.84 8.13 6.95
N GLY A 172 -0.56 7.91 6.69
CA GLY A 172 -0.09 7.02 5.66
C GLY A 172 -0.13 5.56 6.13
N MET A 173 -0.41 4.64 5.22
CA MET A 173 -0.20 3.20 5.41
C MET A 173 0.54 2.64 4.20
N SER A 174 1.76 2.14 4.41
CA SER A 174 2.50 1.41 3.38
C SER A 174 2.09 -0.06 3.42
N MET A 175 1.53 -0.55 2.32
CA MET A 175 0.87 -1.86 2.24
C MET A 175 1.84 -2.99 1.85
N GLY A 176 3.07 -2.96 2.36
CA GLY A 176 4.10 -3.96 2.09
C GLY A 176 4.87 -3.74 0.80
N ASP A 177 5.86 -4.61 0.58
CA ASP A 177 6.81 -4.51 -0.53
C ASP A 177 7.44 -3.10 -0.61
N ILE A 178 7.98 -2.67 0.52
CA ILE A 178 8.71 -1.39 0.64
C ILE A 178 10.00 -1.50 -0.15
N SER A 179 10.72 -2.60 0.03
CA SER A 179 11.92 -2.91 -0.72
C SER A 179 11.64 -3.79 -1.94
N TRP A 180 12.59 -3.85 -2.86
CA TRP A 180 12.66 -4.86 -3.91
C TRP A 180 13.84 -5.79 -3.62
N ASN A 181 13.68 -6.72 -2.67
CA ASN A 181 14.69 -7.68 -2.21
C ASN A 181 16.01 -7.02 -1.76
N ASN A 182 15.97 -5.78 -1.32
CA ASN A 182 17.12 -5.04 -0.83
C ASN A 182 16.81 -4.35 0.49
N THR A 183 16.95 -5.08 1.58
CA THR A 183 16.67 -4.57 2.93
C THR A 183 17.59 -3.42 3.37
N GLY A 184 18.67 -3.18 2.65
CA GLY A 184 19.60 -2.06 2.91
C GLY A 184 19.03 -0.67 2.59
N ILE A 185 17.87 -0.57 1.93
CA ILE A 185 17.31 0.71 1.49
C ILE A 185 16.42 1.40 2.55
N TYR A 186 16.08 0.74 3.65
CA TYR A 186 15.12 1.29 4.61
C TYR A 186 15.51 2.65 5.17
N GLY A 187 16.81 2.93 5.30
CA GLY A 187 17.30 4.27 5.71
C GLY A 187 16.84 5.36 4.74
N GLN A 188 17.01 5.14 3.44
CA GLN A 188 16.61 6.08 2.41
C GLN A 188 15.07 6.15 2.24
N TYR A 189 14.38 5.02 2.35
CA TYR A 189 12.92 4.99 2.38
C TYR A 189 12.36 5.87 3.52
N LYS A 190 12.93 5.76 4.73
CA LYS A 190 12.52 6.61 5.86
C LYS A 190 12.66 8.10 5.54
N VAL A 191 13.78 8.50 4.88
CA VAL A 191 13.95 9.89 4.42
C VAL A 191 12.82 10.31 3.49
N GLN A 192 12.39 9.43 2.58
CA GLN A 192 11.28 9.75 1.69
C GLN A 192 9.96 9.94 2.44
N MET A 193 9.66 9.07 3.38
CA MET A 193 8.42 9.15 4.16
C MET A 193 8.37 10.41 5.04
N THR A 194 9.51 10.88 5.57
CA THR A 194 9.54 12.15 6.35
C THR A 194 9.26 13.40 5.50
N ARG A 195 9.28 13.29 4.18
CA ARG A 195 8.89 14.38 3.28
C ARG A 195 7.38 14.51 3.10
N LEU A 196 6.63 13.48 3.46
CA LEU A 196 5.17 13.54 3.49
C LEU A 196 4.72 14.40 4.67
N SER A 197 3.55 15.00 4.58
CA SER A 197 3.00 15.87 5.65
C SER A 197 2.31 15.07 6.76
N PHE A 198 2.41 13.73 6.72
CA PHE A 198 1.74 12.81 7.63
C PHE A 198 2.65 11.63 7.97
N PRO A 199 2.51 11.06 9.19
CA PRO A 199 3.23 9.84 9.55
C PRO A 199 2.70 8.64 8.77
N THR A 200 3.60 7.72 8.38
CA THR A 200 3.24 6.51 7.63
C THR A 200 3.49 5.27 8.47
N LEU A 201 2.43 4.51 8.74
CA LEU A 201 2.48 3.17 9.31
C LEU A 201 3.00 2.19 8.25
N ASN A 202 3.83 1.20 8.64
CA ASN A 202 4.42 0.28 7.69
C ASN A 202 3.89 -1.14 7.91
N ILE A 203 3.61 -1.83 6.82
CA ILE A 203 3.27 -3.24 6.74
C ILE A 203 4.40 -3.93 5.98
N ILE A 204 4.74 -5.15 6.34
CA ILE A 204 5.76 -5.94 5.65
C ILE A 204 5.16 -6.64 4.43
N GLY A 205 5.95 -6.80 3.35
CA GLY A 205 5.59 -7.58 2.17
C GLY A 205 6.62 -8.65 1.86
N ASN A 206 6.38 -9.47 0.84
CA ASN A 206 7.25 -10.60 0.52
C ASN A 206 8.64 -10.18 0.02
N HIS A 207 8.79 -9.00 -0.56
CA HIS A 207 10.08 -8.46 -0.97
C HIS A 207 10.87 -7.78 0.16
N ASP A 208 10.29 -7.66 1.34
CA ASP A 208 10.91 -7.08 2.54
C ASP A 208 11.67 -8.13 3.37
N HIS A 209 11.58 -9.42 3.00
CA HIS A 209 12.33 -10.49 3.62
C HIS A 209 13.75 -10.62 3.05
N ASN A 210 14.71 -10.97 3.91
CA ASN A 210 16.07 -11.23 3.50
C ASN A 210 16.14 -12.60 2.77
N GLU A 211 16.33 -12.57 1.46
CA GLU A 211 16.37 -13.78 0.60
C GLU A 211 17.51 -14.76 0.92
N LYS A 212 18.49 -14.36 1.75
CA LYS A 212 19.58 -15.21 2.22
C LYS A 212 19.25 -15.97 3.50
N THR A 213 18.10 -15.68 4.10
CA THR A 213 17.62 -16.33 5.32
C THR A 213 16.53 -17.34 4.93
N HIS A 214 16.59 -18.53 5.51
CA HIS A 214 15.72 -19.64 5.15
C HIS A 214 14.74 -20.01 6.26
N ASP A 215 14.19 -19.02 6.94
CA ASP A 215 13.14 -19.16 7.93
C ASP A 215 12.37 -17.84 8.08
N ASP A 216 11.16 -17.93 8.60
CA ASP A 216 10.24 -16.81 8.75
C ASP A 216 10.73 -15.80 9.82
N VAL A 217 11.19 -16.31 10.95
CA VAL A 217 11.49 -15.50 12.16
C VAL A 217 12.69 -14.56 11.96
N ASN A 218 13.67 -14.96 11.15
CA ASN A 218 14.90 -14.20 10.95
C ASN A 218 14.93 -13.45 9.62
N SER A 219 14.10 -13.83 8.64
CA SER A 219 14.10 -13.19 7.32
C SER A 219 13.59 -11.75 7.32
N ASP A 220 12.75 -11.39 8.28
CA ASP A 220 12.18 -10.04 8.47
C ASP A 220 13.00 -9.17 9.45
N LYS A 221 14.16 -9.66 9.93
CA LYS A 221 14.94 -8.99 10.97
C LYS A 221 15.37 -7.57 10.58
N GLU A 222 15.85 -7.37 9.37
CA GLU A 222 16.28 -6.05 8.89
C GLU A 222 15.09 -5.08 8.78
N TYR A 223 13.91 -5.57 8.41
CA TYR A 223 12.68 -4.80 8.46
C TYR A 223 12.37 -4.37 9.90
N ARG A 224 12.34 -5.32 10.83
CA ARG A 224 12.06 -5.03 12.24
C ARG A 224 13.07 -4.05 12.85
N ASP A 225 14.35 -4.22 12.56
CA ASP A 225 15.39 -3.31 13.06
C ASP A 225 15.22 -1.88 12.51
N ALA A 226 14.70 -1.72 11.30
CA ALA A 226 14.53 -0.43 10.65
C ALA A 226 13.19 0.24 10.92
N LEU A 227 12.10 -0.53 10.93
CA LEU A 227 10.72 -0.01 10.86
C LEU A 227 9.86 -0.41 12.08
N GLY A 228 10.33 -1.35 12.90
CA GLY A 228 9.63 -1.80 14.11
C GLY A 228 8.85 -3.11 13.94
N PRO A 229 7.85 -3.38 14.78
CA PRO A 229 7.11 -4.63 14.76
C PRO A 229 6.37 -4.84 13.43
N THR A 230 6.28 -6.09 12.97
CA THR A 230 5.61 -6.44 11.71
C THR A 230 4.08 -6.49 11.86
N TYR A 231 3.56 -6.62 13.07
CA TYR A 231 2.14 -6.52 13.38
C TYR A 231 1.89 -5.74 14.66
N TYR A 232 0.83 -4.95 14.68
CA TYR A 232 0.48 -4.02 15.76
C TYR A 232 -0.91 -3.42 15.55
N SER A 233 -1.40 -2.65 16.53
CA SER A 233 -2.65 -1.91 16.43
C SER A 233 -2.50 -0.42 16.79
N TYR A 234 -3.48 0.38 16.35
CA TYR A 234 -3.57 1.82 16.56
C TYR A 234 -5.03 2.28 16.54
N ASN A 235 -5.40 3.25 17.38
CA ASN A 235 -6.77 3.78 17.41
C ASN A 235 -6.84 5.21 16.87
N ILE A 236 -7.82 5.48 16.03
CA ILE A 236 -8.16 6.84 15.56
C ILE A 236 -9.67 6.98 15.43
N GLY A 237 -10.25 8.01 16.04
CA GLY A 237 -11.70 8.22 16.03
C GLY A 237 -12.45 6.99 16.55
N GLN A 238 -13.38 6.52 15.74
CA GLN A 238 -14.17 5.31 16.02
C GLN A 238 -13.58 4.05 15.36
N TRP A 239 -12.35 4.13 14.87
CA TRP A 239 -11.69 3.05 14.14
C TRP A 239 -10.53 2.47 14.93
N HIS A 240 -10.40 1.16 14.87
CA HIS A 240 -9.24 0.41 15.33
C HIS A 240 -8.50 -0.11 14.11
N ILE A 241 -7.26 0.31 13.93
CA ILE A 241 -6.38 -0.06 12.81
C ILE A 241 -5.48 -1.19 13.28
N VAL A 242 -5.40 -2.24 12.49
CA VAL A 242 -4.52 -3.40 12.73
C VAL A 242 -3.63 -3.59 11.50
N ALA A 243 -2.34 -3.62 11.70
CA ALA A 243 -1.37 -4.10 10.72
C ALA A 243 -1.08 -5.57 11.01
N LEU A 244 -1.05 -6.40 9.97
CA LEU A 244 -0.72 -7.83 10.06
C LEU A 244 0.40 -8.17 9.08
N ASP A 245 1.21 -9.14 9.47
CA ASP A 245 2.17 -9.82 8.62
C ASP A 245 1.53 -11.09 8.08
N ASP A 246 1.22 -11.10 6.80
CA ASP A 246 0.56 -12.21 6.13
C ASP A 246 1.46 -12.96 5.16
N VAL A 247 2.77 -12.73 5.27
CA VAL A 247 3.80 -13.42 4.47
C VAL A 247 4.50 -14.48 5.32
N LEU A 248 4.10 -15.73 5.19
CA LEU A 248 4.84 -16.83 5.82
C LEU A 248 6.01 -17.24 4.93
N TYR A 249 7.20 -16.75 5.26
CA TYR A 249 8.40 -16.88 4.42
C TYR A 249 9.21 -18.13 4.78
N SER A 250 9.58 -18.92 3.76
CA SER A 250 10.46 -20.08 3.91
C SER A 250 11.86 -19.84 3.33
N GLY A 251 11.93 -19.24 2.14
CA GLY A 251 13.18 -18.94 1.44
C GLY A 251 14.03 -20.14 1.01
N VAL A 252 13.62 -21.38 1.32
CA VAL A 252 14.40 -22.60 1.06
C VAL A 252 14.61 -22.84 -0.43
N ARG A 253 13.60 -22.52 -1.25
CA ARG A 253 13.63 -22.66 -2.72
C ARG A 253 13.90 -21.32 -3.42
N GLY A 254 14.39 -20.32 -2.70
CA GLY A 254 14.66 -18.98 -3.19
C GLY A 254 13.61 -17.95 -2.75
N ARG A 255 13.78 -16.72 -3.19
CA ARG A 255 13.01 -15.55 -2.73
C ARG A 255 11.48 -15.67 -2.86
N ASN A 256 10.99 -16.46 -3.80
CA ASN A 256 9.55 -16.66 -4.02
C ASN A 256 8.99 -17.84 -3.22
N ASP A 257 9.76 -18.38 -2.26
CA ASP A 257 9.31 -19.48 -1.42
C ASP A 257 8.65 -18.97 -0.16
N TYR A 258 7.48 -18.43 -0.32
CA TYR A 258 6.57 -17.97 0.72
C TYR A 258 5.14 -18.36 0.37
N LYS A 259 4.24 -18.24 1.32
CA LYS A 259 2.80 -18.33 1.11
C LYS A 259 2.08 -17.22 1.88
N GLY A 260 0.94 -16.79 1.37
CA GLY A 260 0.05 -15.91 2.10
C GLY A 260 -0.60 -16.67 3.25
N GLU A 261 -0.22 -16.37 4.47
CA GLU A 261 -0.78 -16.97 5.70
C GLU A 261 -0.45 -16.10 6.91
N ILE A 262 -1.45 -15.78 7.71
CA ILE A 262 -1.27 -15.15 9.02
C ILE A 262 -0.91 -16.26 10.02
N THR A 263 0.19 -16.11 10.76
CA THR A 263 0.60 -17.11 11.73
C THR A 263 -0.44 -17.24 12.85
N GLN A 264 -0.57 -18.45 13.44
CA GLN A 264 -1.49 -18.67 14.57
C GLN A 264 -1.17 -17.72 15.73
N ALA A 265 0.11 -17.44 15.98
CA ALA A 265 0.52 -16.50 17.02
C ALA A 265 -0.04 -15.08 16.82
N GLN A 266 -0.11 -14.61 15.56
CA GLN A 266 -0.73 -13.33 15.26
C GLN A 266 -2.26 -13.37 15.41
N LEU A 267 -2.91 -14.46 15.00
CA LEU A 267 -4.36 -14.62 15.21
C LEU A 267 -4.71 -14.65 16.71
N ASP A 268 -3.94 -15.37 17.52
CA ASP A 268 -4.10 -15.41 18.98
C ASP A 268 -3.84 -14.04 19.62
N TRP A 269 -2.87 -13.29 19.09
CA TRP A 269 -2.61 -11.93 19.52
C TRP A 269 -3.76 -11.00 19.15
N LEU A 270 -4.25 -11.08 17.91
CA LEU A 270 -5.36 -10.26 17.42
C LEU A 270 -6.64 -10.50 18.23
N GLU A 271 -6.94 -11.77 18.56
CA GLU A 271 -8.07 -12.11 19.41
C GLU A 271 -8.01 -11.36 20.75
N LYS A 272 -6.83 -11.37 21.42
CA LYS A 272 -6.62 -10.66 22.69
C LYS A 272 -6.68 -9.14 22.55
N ASP A 273 -6.11 -8.58 21.47
CA ASP A 273 -6.14 -7.14 21.20
C ASP A 273 -7.58 -6.66 21.01
N LEU A 274 -8.38 -7.43 20.29
CA LEU A 274 -9.79 -7.16 20.02
C LEU A 274 -10.70 -7.29 21.26
N GLU A 275 -10.27 -7.93 22.37
CA GLU A 275 -11.01 -7.93 23.65
C GLU A 275 -11.14 -6.51 24.23
N TYR A 276 -10.23 -5.61 23.89
CA TYR A 276 -10.24 -4.21 24.32
C TYR A 276 -10.94 -3.26 23.32
N VAL A 277 -11.54 -3.79 22.25
CA VAL A 277 -12.19 -3.02 21.19
C VAL A 277 -13.70 -3.31 21.19
N SER A 278 -14.50 -2.29 21.48
CA SER A 278 -15.96 -2.43 21.45
C SER A 278 -16.49 -2.79 20.06
N LYS A 279 -17.51 -3.65 19.97
CA LYS A 279 -18.07 -4.13 18.69
C LYS A 279 -18.83 -3.06 17.91
N ASP A 280 -19.17 -1.94 18.51
CA ASP A 280 -19.74 -0.75 17.84
C ASP A 280 -18.68 0.10 17.10
N LYS A 281 -17.40 -0.17 17.32
CA LYS A 281 -16.31 0.42 16.54
C LYS A 281 -16.14 -0.28 15.19
N SER A 282 -15.45 0.40 14.31
CA SER A 282 -15.06 -0.12 13.00
C SER A 282 -13.59 -0.54 12.99
N ILE A 283 -13.24 -1.50 12.12
CA ILE A 283 -11.89 -2.06 12.00
C ILE A 283 -11.29 -1.74 10.63
N ILE A 284 -10.03 -1.36 10.61
CA ILE A 284 -9.22 -1.34 9.40
C ILE A 284 -8.11 -2.37 9.56
N ILE A 285 -8.07 -3.34 8.67
CA ILE A 285 -6.97 -4.30 8.56
C ILE A 285 -6.07 -3.88 7.42
N GLY A 286 -4.80 -3.69 7.70
CA GLY A 286 -3.76 -3.54 6.69
C GLY A 286 -2.92 -4.81 6.62
N LEU A 287 -2.74 -5.34 5.42
CA LEU A 287 -1.91 -6.51 5.13
C LEU A 287 -1.36 -6.39 3.71
N HIS A 288 -0.43 -7.27 3.32
CA HIS A 288 0.19 -7.17 2.01
C HIS A 288 -0.53 -8.01 0.95
N ILE A 289 -0.64 -9.33 1.17
CA ILE A 289 -1.27 -10.26 0.24
C ILE A 289 -2.80 -10.18 0.39
N PRO A 290 -3.58 -10.00 -0.69
CA PRO A 290 -5.03 -9.90 -0.56
C PRO A 290 -5.65 -11.11 0.13
N THR A 291 -6.67 -10.89 0.96
CA THR A 291 -7.43 -11.97 1.59
C THR A 291 -8.33 -12.66 0.59
N SER A 292 -8.79 -11.93 -0.43
CA SER A 292 -9.67 -12.44 -1.46
C SER A 292 -9.39 -11.76 -2.78
N ARG A 293 -9.40 -12.53 -3.85
CA ARG A 293 -9.32 -12.01 -5.21
C ARG A 293 -10.48 -12.53 -6.02
N ARG A 294 -11.34 -11.64 -6.49
CA ARG A 294 -12.60 -11.95 -7.15
C ARG A 294 -12.46 -12.95 -8.30
N ASN A 295 -11.40 -12.85 -9.09
CA ASN A 295 -11.19 -13.64 -10.30
C ASN A 295 -10.04 -14.65 -10.21
N ASN A 296 -9.37 -14.75 -9.07
CA ASN A 296 -8.30 -15.72 -8.86
C ASN A 296 -8.32 -16.26 -7.42
N PRO A 297 -9.04 -17.35 -7.17
CA PRO A 297 -9.20 -17.90 -5.82
C PRO A 297 -7.90 -18.47 -5.23
N ASN A 298 -6.82 -18.58 -6.00
CA ASN A 298 -5.57 -19.21 -5.56
C ASN A 298 -4.49 -18.20 -5.13
N ASN A 299 -4.69 -16.90 -5.36
CA ASN A 299 -3.71 -15.88 -5.03
C ASN A 299 -4.20 -14.98 -3.89
N HIS A 300 -4.34 -15.58 -2.72
CA HIS A 300 -4.79 -14.95 -1.49
C HIS A 300 -4.26 -15.69 -0.27
N ILE A 301 -4.40 -15.11 0.92
CA ILE A 301 -4.01 -15.78 2.16
C ILE A 301 -4.84 -17.06 2.40
N THR A 302 -4.15 -18.11 2.86
CA THR A 302 -4.73 -19.47 2.96
C THR A 302 -5.74 -19.60 4.08
N ASN A 303 -5.51 -18.89 5.19
CA ASN A 303 -6.33 -18.95 6.42
C ASN A 303 -7.20 -17.69 6.64
N ARG A 304 -7.62 -17.03 5.56
CA ARG A 304 -8.47 -15.83 5.62
C ARG A 304 -9.73 -15.98 6.46
N GLN A 305 -10.30 -17.19 6.52
CA GLN A 305 -11.52 -17.43 7.28
C GLN A 305 -11.31 -17.27 8.79
N ASP A 306 -10.12 -17.59 9.29
CA ASP A 306 -9.78 -17.40 10.70
C ASP A 306 -9.75 -15.91 11.03
N LEU A 307 -9.12 -15.08 10.17
CA LEU A 307 -9.18 -13.63 10.29
C LEU A 307 -10.62 -13.11 10.24
N TYR A 308 -11.41 -13.53 9.27
CA TYR A 308 -12.79 -13.05 9.12
C TYR A 308 -13.65 -13.40 10.35
N ASN A 309 -13.44 -14.55 10.95
CA ASN A 309 -14.17 -14.97 12.16
C ASN A 309 -13.90 -14.03 13.34
N LEU A 310 -12.70 -13.48 13.48
CA LEU A 310 -12.34 -12.54 14.54
C LEU A 310 -12.97 -11.16 14.37
N ILE A 311 -13.14 -10.71 13.11
CA ILE A 311 -13.50 -9.31 12.81
C ILE A 311 -14.93 -9.11 12.29
N LYS A 312 -15.68 -10.16 11.94
CA LYS A 312 -16.99 -10.08 11.28
C LYS A 312 -18.09 -9.35 12.07
N ASP A 313 -17.99 -9.32 13.40
CA ASP A 313 -19.03 -8.79 14.28
C ASP A 313 -18.85 -7.31 14.62
N TYR A 314 -17.85 -6.64 14.02
CA TYR A 314 -17.66 -5.19 14.18
C TYR A 314 -18.58 -4.39 13.27
N HIS A 315 -18.81 -3.12 13.63
CA HIS A 315 -19.75 -2.27 12.90
C HIS A 315 -19.43 -2.23 11.40
N ARG A 316 -18.18 -1.95 11.03
CA ARG A 316 -17.66 -1.99 9.66
C ARG A 316 -16.21 -2.51 9.64
N VAL A 317 -15.87 -3.23 8.61
CA VAL A 317 -14.52 -3.73 8.39
C VAL A 317 -14.05 -3.31 7.00
N ILE A 318 -12.92 -2.63 6.96
CA ILE A 318 -12.19 -2.30 5.73
C ILE A 318 -10.88 -3.06 5.76
N ILE A 319 -10.58 -3.80 4.70
CA ILE A 319 -9.30 -4.45 4.51
C ILE A 319 -8.57 -3.72 3.38
N LEU A 320 -7.32 -3.34 3.61
CA LEU A 320 -6.45 -2.70 2.63
C LEU A 320 -5.29 -3.65 2.32
N SER A 321 -5.01 -3.88 1.04
CA SER A 321 -3.94 -4.78 0.58
C SER A 321 -3.23 -4.27 -0.67
N GLY A 322 -2.11 -4.90 -1.04
CA GLY A 322 -1.26 -4.58 -2.19
C GLY A 322 -0.93 -5.81 -3.02
N HIS A 323 0.38 -6.08 -3.21
CA HIS A 323 0.97 -7.30 -3.78
C HIS A 323 0.69 -7.54 -5.27
N THR A 324 -0.50 -7.28 -5.75
CA THR A 324 -0.92 -7.66 -7.11
C THR A 324 -0.61 -6.59 -8.15
N HIS A 325 -0.28 -5.37 -7.72
CA HIS A 325 -0.12 -4.19 -8.57
C HIS A 325 -1.35 -3.89 -9.44
N ASN A 326 -2.54 -4.26 -8.94
CA ASN A 326 -3.83 -4.06 -9.60
C ASN A 326 -4.82 -3.47 -8.60
N ASN A 327 -5.70 -2.59 -9.08
CA ASN A 327 -6.83 -2.12 -8.29
C ASN A 327 -8.01 -3.07 -8.44
N PHE A 328 -8.54 -3.55 -7.34
CA PHE A 328 -9.84 -4.22 -7.32
C PHE A 328 -10.47 -4.16 -5.92
N THR A 329 -11.77 -4.25 -5.89
CA THR A 329 -12.55 -4.20 -4.66
C THR A 329 -13.39 -5.46 -4.53
N THR A 330 -13.38 -6.08 -3.35
CA THR A 330 -14.13 -7.31 -3.08
C THR A 330 -15.04 -7.12 -1.87
N ASP A 331 -16.35 -7.35 -2.05
CA ASP A 331 -17.28 -7.49 -0.95
C ASP A 331 -17.14 -8.89 -0.35
N ILE A 332 -16.74 -8.96 0.92
CA ILE A 332 -16.56 -10.21 1.66
C ILE A 332 -17.82 -10.54 2.44
N ALA A 333 -18.40 -9.53 3.08
CA ALA A 333 -19.66 -9.59 3.81
C ALA A 333 -20.37 -8.23 3.76
N PRO A 334 -21.63 -8.10 4.17
CA PRO A 334 -22.35 -6.82 4.11
C PRO A 334 -21.67 -5.66 4.84
N ASN A 335 -20.90 -5.95 5.89
CA ASN A 335 -20.13 -4.97 6.65
C ASN A 335 -18.61 -5.06 6.41
N MET A 336 -18.14 -5.93 5.49
CA MET A 336 -16.72 -6.20 5.28
C MET A 336 -16.36 -6.08 3.79
N ARG A 337 -15.44 -5.18 3.49
CA ARG A 337 -14.96 -4.92 2.13
C ARG A 337 -13.44 -4.81 2.10
N GLU A 338 -12.83 -5.43 1.10
CA GLU A 338 -11.40 -5.31 0.82
C GLU A 338 -11.15 -4.44 -0.40
N TYR A 339 -10.17 -3.55 -0.28
CA TYR A 339 -9.60 -2.76 -1.35
C TYR A 339 -8.15 -3.19 -1.56
N THR A 340 -7.88 -3.82 -2.68
CA THR A 340 -6.53 -4.11 -3.15
C THR A 340 -6.09 -2.99 -4.08
N LEU A 341 -4.88 -2.49 -3.88
CA LEU A 341 -4.41 -1.27 -4.51
C LEU A 341 -3.38 -1.54 -5.61
N GLY A 342 -3.43 -0.72 -6.63
CA GLY A 342 -2.35 -0.58 -7.58
C GLY A 342 -1.10 -0.01 -6.92
N ALA A 343 0.07 -0.27 -7.51
CA ALA A 343 1.35 0.06 -6.95
C ALA A 343 1.74 1.54 -7.13
N VAL A 344 2.36 2.14 -6.11
CA VAL A 344 2.99 3.47 -6.19
C VAL A 344 4.01 3.53 -7.31
N MET A 345 4.70 2.43 -7.56
CA MET A 345 5.71 2.31 -8.60
C MET A 345 5.19 1.74 -9.92
N GLY A 346 3.91 1.37 -9.97
CA GLY A 346 3.30 0.73 -11.12
C GLY A 346 3.73 -0.73 -11.29
N ALA A 347 3.58 -1.25 -12.52
CA ALA A 347 3.95 -2.63 -12.82
C ALA A 347 5.45 -2.85 -12.65
N TYR A 348 6.25 -1.84 -13.03
CA TYR A 348 7.71 -1.85 -12.88
C TYR A 348 8.27 -0.45 -13.11
N TRP A 349 9.34 -0.09 -12.37
CA TRP A 349 10.07 1.17 -12.46
C TRP A 349 10.56 1.51 -13.86
N ASN A 350 11.02 0.53 -14.59
CA ASN A 350 11.70 0.69 -15.87
C ASN A 350 10.75 0.50 -17.06
N THR A 351 9.50 0.95 -16.97
CA THR A 351 8.66 0.98 -18.16
C THR A 351 9.20 1.98 -19.16
N TYR A 352 9.52 1.49 -20.35
CA TYR A 352 10.04 2.32 -21.45
C TYR A 352 9.10 3.50 -21.74
N GLY A 353 9.64 4.72 -21.77
CA GLY A 353 8.88 5.91 -22.11
C GLY A 353 8.30 6.69 -20.94
N GLY A 354 8.65 6.35 -19.69
CA GLY A 354 8.33 7.17 -18.51
C GLY A 354 6.87 7.14 -18.06
N LEU A 355 6.03 6.30 -18.66
CA LEU A 355 4.64 6.14 -18.22
C LEU A 355 4.56 5.06 -17.16
N GLY A 356 4.43 5.47 -15.90
CA GLY A 356 4.14 4.55 -14.80
C GLY A 356 2.68 4.12 -14.84
N ILE A 357 2.45 2.83 -15.11
CA ILE A 357 1.13 2.20 -15.05
C ILE A 357 1.19 0.90 -14.27
N CYS A 358 0.08 0.53 -13.67
CA CYS A 358 -0.13 -0.74 -13.01
C CYS A 358 -0.48 -1.85 -14.02
N ASN A 359 -0.48 -3.10 -13.58
CA ASN A 359 -0.79 -4.24 -14.44
C ASN A 359 -2.21 -4.19 -15.02
N ASP A 360 -3.15 -3.55 -14.33
CA ASP A 360 -4.53 -3.35 -14.76
C ASP A 360 -4.74 -2.14 -15.69
N GLY A 361 -3.67 -1.42 -16.03
CA GLY A 361 -3.71 -0.23 -16.87
C GLY A 361 -4.08 1.06 -16.14
N SER A 362 -4.34 1.01 -14.84
CA SER A 362 -4.45 2.22 -14.03
C SER A 362 -3.10 2.95 -13.96
N PRO A 363 -3.07 4.27 -13.77
CA PRO A 363 -1.81 4.96 -13.50
C PRO A 363 -1.19 4.44 -12.20
N ARG A 364 0.13 4.41 -12.08
CA ARG A 364 0.77 4.21 -10.79
C ARG A 364 0.32 5.28 -9.80
N GLY A 365 0.09 4.89 -8.55
CA GLY A 365 -0.53 5.80 -7.61
C GLY A 365 -0.81 5.17 -6.25
N TYR A 366 -1.82 5.69 -5.59
CA TYR A 366 -2.15 5.33 -4.22
C TYR A 366 -3.66 5.45 -3.94
N GLY A 367 -4.11 4.76 -2.91
CA GLY A 367 -5.49 4.85 -2.42
C GLY A 367 -5.66 6.00 -1.42
N VAL A 368 -6.80 6.67 -1.45
CA VAL A 368 -7.21 7.67 -0.45
C VAL A 368 -8.57 7.26 0.10
N PHE A 369 -8.64 7.14 1.42
CA PHE A 369 -9.83 6.69 2.13
C PHE A 369 -10.16 7.70 3.23
N SER A 370 -11.29 8.37 3.12
CA SER A 370 -11.76 9.36 4.10
C SER A 370 -12.88 8.79 4.95
N PHE A 371 -12.82 9.05 6.24
CA PHE A 371 -13.72 8.52 7.24
C PHE A 371 -14.44 9.65 7.97
N ASP A 372 -15.72 9.43 8.30
CA ASP A 372 -16.55 10.33 9.12
C ASP A 372 -17.30 9.48 10.15
N GLY A 373 -17.01 9.70 11.43
CA GLY A 373 -17.47 8.82 12.50
C GLY A 373 -16.92 7.41 12.33
N ASN A 374 -17.79 6.41 12.24
CA ASN A 374 -17.45 5.01 12.00
C ASN A 374 -17.78 4.53 10.57
N GLU A 375 -17.95 5.47 9.62
CA GLU A 375 -18.24 5.17 8.22
C GLU A 375 -17.11 5.61 7.28
N LEU A 376 -16.93 4.85 6.18
CA LEU A 376 -16.14 5.28 5.04
C LEU A 376 -16.97 6.31 4.25
N SER A 377 -16.57 7.58 4.29
CA SER A 377 -17.30 8.67 3.66
C SER A 377 -16.85 8.98 2.24
N ASP A 378 -15.63 8.57 1.87
CA ASP A 378 -15.07 8.72 0.53
C ASP A 378 -13.93 7.74 0.29
N SER A 379 -13.80 7.22 -0.94
CA SER A 379 -12.57 6.56 -1.38
C SER A 379 -12.33 6.80 -2.87
N TYR A 380 -11.05 6.89 -3.25
CA TYR A 380 -10.63 6.97 -4.64
C TYR A 380 -9.18 6.52 -4.79
N TYR A 381 -8.85 6.06 -5.98
CA TYR A 381 -7.47 5.84 -6.38
C TYR A 381 -6.91 7.11 -7.03
N ARG A 382 -5.70 7.50 -6.67
CA ARG A 382 -5.04 8.71 -7.16
C ARG A 382 -3.77 8.35 -7.91
N GLY A 383 -3.75 8.59 -9.21
CA GLY A 383 -2.51 8.55 -9.97
C GLY A 383 -1.59 9.73 -9.61
N GLU A 384 -0.29 9.49 -9.48
CA GLU A 384 0.67 10.52 -9.07
C GLU A 384 0.86 11.63 -10.13
N GLU A 385 0.70 11.30 -11.40
CA GLU A 385 0.86 12.23 -12.55
C GLU A 385 -0.47 12.59 -13.21
N THR A 386 -1.59 12.02 -12.75
CA THR A 386 -2.90 12.24 -13.35
C THR A 386 -3.81 13.03 -12.41
N PRO A 387 -4.76 13.81 -12.93
CA PRO A 387 -5.75 14.47 -12.09
C PRO A 387 -6.65 13.44 -11.40
N ARG A 388 -7.30 13.84 -10.29
CA ARG A 388 -8.18 12.96 -9.50
C ARG A 388 -9.33 12.36 -10.32
N ASP A 389 -9.83 13.09 -11.28
CA ASP A 389 -10.94 12.70 -12.15
C ASP A 389 -10.55 11.75 -13.29
N TYR A 390 -9.26 11.43 -13.44
CA TYR A 390 -8.80 10.41 -14.37
C TYR A 390 -9.03 9.00 -13.81
N GLN A 391 -10.29 8.55 -13.84
CA GLN A 391 -10.70 7.23 -13.31
C GLN A 391 -11.18 6.28 -14.40
N VAL A 392 -11.27 6.74 -15.65
CA VAL A 392 -11.79 5.94 -16.76
C VAL A 392 -11.01 6.22 -18.03
N LYS A 393 -10.78 5.19 -18.83
CA LYS A 393 -10.18 5.26 -20.15
C LYS A 393 -10.98 4.46 -21.17
N ALA A 394 -11.18 5.01 -22.35
CA ALA A 394 -11.81 4.35 -23.48
C ALA A 394 -10.79 4.16 -24.61
N TYR A 395 -10.83 3.01 -25.26
CA TYR A 395 -9.96 2.62 -26.36
C TYR A 395 -10.80 2.36 -27.60
N ALA A 396 -10.50 3.05 -28.71
CA ALA A 396 -11.05 2.72 -30.00
C ALA A 396 -10.66 1.30 -30.44
N PRO A 397 -11.47 0.62 -31.27
CA PRO A 397 -11.19 -0.75 -31.69
C PRO A 397 -9.78 -0.95 -32.28
N LYS A 398 -9.36 -0.05 -33.16
CA LYS A 398 -8.02 -0.11 -33.76
C LYS A 398 -6.92 0.17 -32.74
N GLU A 399 -7.12 1.12 -31.84
CA GLU A 399 -6.20 1.39 -30.75
C GLU A 399 -6.04 0.17 -29.84
N ALA A 400 -7.15 -0.48 -29.48
CA ALA A 400 -7.14 -1.74 -28.75
C ALA A 400 -6.40 -2.83 -29.54
N SER A 401 -6.72 -3.03 -30.82
CA SER A 401 -6.13 -4.07 -31.65
C SER A 401 -4.66 -3.80 -32.01
N MET A 402 -4.26 -2.55 -32.24
CA MET A 402 -2.85 -2.21 -32.51
C MET A 402 -1.94 -2.43 -31.31
N ARG A 403 -2.48 -2.36 -30.14
CA ARG A 403 -1.73 -2.65 -28.89
C ARG A 403 -1.62 -4.14 -28.63
N TYR A 404 -2.44 -4.95 -29.26
CA TYR A 404 -2.40 -6.41 -29.27
C TYR A 404 -1.80 -7.01 -30.54
N GLY A 405 -1.78 -6.29 -31.65
CA GLY A 405 -1.16 -6.66 -32.91
C GLY A 405 0.23 -6.05 -33.05
N ARG A 406 0.96 -6.50 -34.06
CA ARG A 406 2.31 -6.07 -34.41
C ARG A 406 2.61 -4.60 -34.07
N VAL A 407 3.47 -4.37 -33.12
CA VAL A 407 4.50 -3.33 -33.27
C VAL A 407 5.53 -3.95 -34.22
N GLU A 408 6.02 -3.24 -35.24
CA GLU A 408 6.90 -3.82 -36.27
C GLU A 408 7.96 -4.76 -35.67
N GLY A 409 7.98 -6.00 -36.16
CA GLY A 409 8.94 -7.01 -35.74
C GLY A 409 8.46 -7.98 -34.64
N ILE A 410 7.25 -7.86 -34.09
CA ILE A 410 6.79 -8.69 -32.98
C ILE A 410 5.69 -9.65 -33.39
N LEU A 411 5.85 -10.88 -32.94
CA LEU A 411 4.90 -11.96 -33.18
C LEU A 411 3.52 -11.62 -32.61
N GLN A 412 2.50 -11.83 -33.42
CA GLN A 412 1.10 -11.81 -32.99
C GLN A 412 0.93 -12.78 -31.80
N THR A 413 0.45 -12.26 -30.70
CA THR A 413 0.00 -13.11 -29.61
C THR A 413 -1.41 -12.74 -29.25
N PRO A 414 -2.33 -13.71 -29.21
CA PRO A 414 -3.70 -13.49 -28.76
C PRO A 414 -3.71 -13.39 -27.22
N TYR A 415 -3.22 -12.28 -26.67
CA TYR A 415 -3.19 -12.08 -25.22
C TYR A 415 -4.46 -11.46 -24.66
N LEU A 416 -5.40 -11.09 -25.52
CA LEU A 416 -6.76 -10.83 -25.08
C LEU A 416 -7.53 -12.15 -25.11
N ALA A 417 -7.91 -12.63 -23.95
CA ALA A 417 -9.19 -13.29 -23.88
C ALA A 417 -10.27 -12.20 -23.99
N ILE A 418 -10.47 -11.64 -25.19
CA ILE A 418 -11.71 -10.93 -25.47
C ILE A 418 -12.79 -11.99 -25.28
N PRO A 419 -13.78 -11.74 -24.40
CA PRO A 419 -14.91 -12.65 -24.29
C PRO A 419 -15.47 -12.92 -25.70
N THR A 420 -15.83 -14.15 -26.00
CA THR A 420 -16.23 -14.60 -27.35
C THR A 420 -17.39 -13.83 -27.98
N HIS A 421 -18.11 -13.02 -27.20
CA HIS A 421 -19.21 -12.15 -27.63
C HIS A 421 -18.79 -10.73 -28.05
N PHE A 422 -17.49 -10.38 -27.92
CA PHE A 422 -16.93 -9.12 -28.39
C PHE A 422 -16.02 -9.39 -29.58
N ASP A 423 -16.05 -8.51 -30.55
CA ASP A 423 -15.24 -8.60 -31.75
C ASP A 423 -14.19 -7.47 -31.82
N ASN A 424 -13.40 -7.46 -32.88
CA ASN A 424 -12.38 -6.45 -33.12
C ASN A 424 -12.96 -5.05 -33.41
N SER A 425 -14.28 -4.89 -33.44
CA SER A 425 -14.97 -3.61 -33.57
C SER A 425 -15.44 -3.01 -32.25
N SER A 426 -15.28 -3.75 -31.15
CA SER A 426 -15.70 -3.31 -29.82
C SER A 426 -14.80 -2.18 -29.29
N VAL A 427 -15.43 -1.18 -28.68
CA VAL A 427 -14.75 -0.19 -27.83
C VAL A 427 -14.48 -0.83 -26.47
N LEU A 428 -13.21 -0.74 -26.02
CA LEU A 428 -12.79 -1.18 -24.69
C LEU A 428 -12.84 0.00 -23.72
N ILE A 429 -13.34 -0.25 -22.50
CA ILE A 429 -13.43 0.76 -21.45
C ILE A 429 -12.81 0.18 -20.18
N ASN A 430 -11.86 0.89 -19.60
CA ASN A 430 -11.24 0.55 -18.33
C ASN A 430 -11.68 1.58 -17.28
N VAL A 431 -12.30 1.11 -16.20
CA VAL A 431 -12.70 1.95 -15.05
C VAL A 431 -11.85 1.55 -13.85
N PHE A 432 -10.77 2.27 -13.60
CA PHE A 432 -9.62 1.84 -12.79
C PHE A 432 -9.95 1.40 -11.36
N ASN A 433 -10.91 2.01 -10.72
CA ASN A 433 -11.30 1.70 -9.33
C ASN A 433 -12.75 1.21 -9.23
N TRP A 434 -13.24 0.58 -10.30
CA TRP A 434 -14.62 0.14 -10.38
C TRP A 434 -14.95 -0.93 -9.34
N HIS A 435 -16.16 -0.80 -8.81
CA HIS A 435 -16.82 -1.80 -7.98
C HIS A 435 -18.30 -1.90 -8.38
N THR A 436 -18.99 -2.93 -7.91
CA THR A 436 -20.41 -3.19 -8.25
C THR A 436 -21.38 -2.07 -7.88
N ASP A 437 -20.98 -1.17 -6.96
CA ASP A 437 -21.74 0.03 -6.59
C ASP A 437 -21.61 1.18 -7.60
N TRP A 438 -20.70 1.06 -8.58
CA TRP A 438 -20.53 2.06 -9.63
C TRP A 438 -21.51 1.83 -10.76
N THR A 439 -21.87 2.88 -11.48
CA THR A 439 -22.58 2.77 -12.76
C THR A 439 -21.68 3.21 -13.89
N VAL A 440 -21.70 2.45 -15.01
CA VAL A 440 -20.97 2.77 -16.22
C VAL A 440 -21.95 2.91 -17.37
N GLN A 441 -21.90 4.05 -18.07
CA GLN A 441 -22.79 4.37 -19.18
C GLN A 441 -21.98 4.77 -20.40
N VAL A 442 -22.50 4.48 -21.58
CA VAL A 442 -21.95 4.91 -22.87
C VAL A 442 -22.97 5.68 -23.67
N GLN A 443 -22.48 6.58 -24.52
CA GLN A 443 -23.28 7.31 -25.49
C GLN A 443 -22.57 7.25 -26.84
N GLU A 444 -23.21 6.67 -27.85
CA GLU A 444 -22.74 6.67 -29.23
C GLU A 444 -23.18 7.98 -29.90
N ASP A 445 -22.21 8.77 -30.35
CA ASP A 445 -22.41 10.10 -30.94
C ASP A 445 -23.29 10.99 -30.02
N ASN A 446 -24.42 11.47 -30.54
CA ASN A 446 -25.41 12.26 -29.81
C ASN A 446 -26.65 11.43 -29.40
N GLY A 447 -26.54 10.08 -29.36
CA GLY A 447 -27.60 9.18 -29.00
C GLY A 447 -27.95 9.21 -27.51
N GLN A 448 -28.76 8.26 -27.09
CA GLN A 448 -29.13 8.12 -25.67
C GLN A 448 -28.02 7.42 -24.88
N TRP A 449 -27.87 7.80 -23.61
CA TRP A 449 -27.00 7.09 -22.67
C TRP A 449 -27.52 5.68 -22.41
N GLN A 450 -26.66 4.69 -22.53
CA GLN A 450 -26.94 3.28 -22.30
C GLN A 450 -26.12 2.76 -21.12
N LEU A 451 -26.76 2.05 -20.19
CA LEU A 451 -26.10 1.43 -19.05
C LEU A 451 -25.33 0.17 -19.52
N LEU A 452 -24.08 0.05 -19.13
CA LEU A 452 -23.31 -1.17 -19.23
C LEU A 452 -23.46 -1.97 -17.92
N THR A 453 -24.07 -3.13 -17.98
CA THR A 453 -24.42 -3.92 -16.79
C THR A 453 -23.37 -4.94 -16.38
N ASN A 454 -22.45 -5.28 -17.28
CA ASN A 454 -21.47 -6.34 -17.05
C ASN A 454 -20.06 -5.84 -17.30
N SER A 455 -19.22 -5.92 -16.27
CA SER A 455 -17.78 -5.88 -16.45
C SER A 455 -17.29 -7.23 -16.98
N SER A 456 -16.12 -7.22 -17.58
CA SER A 456 -15.49 -8.42 -18.13
C SER A 456 -14.07 -8.56 -17.61
N VAL A 457 -13.61 -9.81 -17.51
CA VAL A 457 -12.21 -10.10 -17.17
C VAL A 457 -11.38 -10.01 -18.44
N ALA A 458 -10.54 -8.96 -18.52
CA ALA A 458 -9.68 -8.72 -19.68
C ALA A 458 -8.38 -8.02 -19.23
N ARG A 459 -7.41 -7.98 -20.15
CA ARG A 459 -6.18 -7.18 -19.96
C ARG A 459 -6.37 -5.77 -20.52
N ASP A 460 -5.78 -4.80 -19.86
CA ASP A 460 -5.70 -3.45 -20.39
C ASP A 460 -4.72 -3.38 -21.58
N PRO A 461 -5.11 -2.80 -22.74
CA PRO A 461 -4.24 -2.69 -23.92
C PRO A 461 -2.92 -1.98 -23.66
N LEU A 462 -2.95 -0.92 -22.85
CA LEU A 462 -1.77 -0.12 -22.55
C LEU A 462 -0.82 -0.90 -21.65
N ALA A 463 -1.35 -1.57 -20.61
CA ALA A 463 -0.55 -2.42 -19.71
C ALA A 463 0.15 -3.55 -20.48
N VAL A 464 -0.56 -4.26 -21.36
CA VAL A 464 0.03 -5.30 -22.21
C VAL A 464 1.18 -4.75 -23.04
N ARG A 465 1.00 -3.59 -23.67
CA ARG A 465 2.04 -2.97 -24.48
C ARG A 465 3.28 -2.65 -23.66
N PHE A 466 3.12 -2.08 -22.45
CA PHE A 466 4.26 -1.74 -21.59
C PHE A 466 4.99 -2.96 -21.06
N LEU A 467 4.27 -3.98 -20.62
CA LEU A 467 4.85 -5.24 -20.18
C LEU A 467 5.62 -5.94 -21.30
N GLN A 468 5.13 -5.86 -22.54
CA GLN A 468 5.84 -6.37 -23.71
C GLN A 468 7.16 -5.64 -23.94
N TYR A 469 7.18 -4.32 -23.87
CA TYR A 469 8.40 -3.51 -24.05
C TYR A 469 9.47 -3.85 -23.02
N ARG A 470 9.10 -4.09 -21.77
CA ARG A 470 10.04 -4.44 -20.70
C ARG A 470 10.75 -5.77 -20.93
N ASN A 471 10.03 -6.79 -21.36
CA ASN A 471 10.56 -8.16 -21.42
C ASN A 471 11.43 -8.42 -22.66
N GLY A 472 11.77 -7.37 -23.44
CA GLY A 472 12.49 -7.54 -24.70
C GLY A 472 11.77 -8.55 -25.57
N TRP A 473 11.03 -8.12 -26.46
CA TRP A 473 10.14 -8.69 -27.48
C TRP A 473 10.26 -10.20 -27.82
N GLU A 474 11.34 -10.86 -27.41
CA GLU A 474 11.65 -12.26 -27.75
C GLU A 474 11.06 -13.27 -26.77
N LYS A 475 10.68 -12.84 -25.58
CA LYS A 475 10.03 -13.72 -24.60
C LYS A 475 8.57 -13.34 -24.48
N ARG A 476 7.69 -14.27 -24.81
CA ARG A 476 6.27 -14.17 -24.45
C ARG A 476 6.18 -13.81 -22.98
N PRO A 477 5.44 -12.76 -22.57
CA PRO A 477 4.95 -12.71 -21.22
C PRO A 477 4.22 -14.03 -20.98
N SER A 478 4.52 -14.72 -19.91
CA SER A 478 3.70 -15.86 -19.50
C SER A 478 2.25 -15.41 -19.56
N ALA A 479 1.37 -16.23 -20.06
CA ALA A 479 -0.07 -15.95 -20.04
C ALA A 479 -0.55 -16.04 -18.58
N ASP A 480 -0.09 -15.10 -17.76
CA ASP A 480 -0.44 -15.07 -16.36
C ASP A 480 -1.88 -14.58 -16.24
N PRO A 481 -2.80 -15.41 -15.71
CA PRO A 481 -4.17 -14.97 -15.46
C PRO A 481 -4.23 -13.80 -14.45
N GLU A 482 -3.16 -13.55 -13.69
CA GLU A 482 -3.08 -12.46 -12.72
C GLU A 482 -3.13 -11.07 -13.36
N ASP A 483 -2.65 -10.92 -14.60
CA ASP A 483 -2.71 -9.66 -15.33
C ASP A 483 -4.12 -9.31 -15.87
N ARG A 484 -5.12 -10.13 -15.61
CA ARG A 484 -6.50 -9.85 -16.04
C ARG A 484 -7.20 -9.08 -14.94
N ASN A 485 -7.73 -7.92 -15.30
CA ASN A 485 -8.59 -7.16 -14.40
C ASN A 485 -10.07 -7.37 -14.73
N ASP A 486 -10.94 -7.15 -13.77
CA ASP A 486 -12.38 -7.37 -13.88
C ASP A 486 -13.19 -6.07 -13.93
N HIS A 487 -12.52 -4.96 -14.13
CA HIS A 487 -13.11 -3.63 -14.27
C HIS A 487 -13.06 -3.11 -15.72
N MET A 488 -12.96 -4.04 -16.67
CA MET A 488 -13.06 -3.77 -18.11
C MET A 488 -14.50 -3.89 -18.59
N PHE A 489 -14.90 -3.01 -19.49
CA PHE A 489 -16.19 -3.02 -20.15
C PHE A 489 -16.00 -3.03 -21.66
N PHE A 490 -16.99 -3.55 -22.36
CA PHE A 490 -17.01 -3.61 -23.81
C PHE A 490 -18.29 -2.99 -24.32
N TYR A 491 -18.19 -2.25 -25.39
CA TYR A 491 -19.32 -1.69 -26.12
C TYR A 491 -19.17 -1.95 -27.60
N ASN A 492 -20.20 -2.54 -28.21
CA ASN A 492 -20.27 -2.74 -29.65
C ASN A 492 -21.07 -1.58 -30.26
N PRO A 493 -20.43 -0.67 -31.01
CA PRO A 493 -21.16 0.41 -31.67
C PRO A 493 -22.28 -0.12 -32.56
N THR A 494 -23.42 0.54 -32.50
CA THR A 494 -24.61 0.15 -33.27
C THR A 494 -24.54 0.62 -34.73
N SER A 495 -23.83 1.72 -34.97
CA SER A 495 -23.58 2.27 -36.30
C SER A 495 -22.19 1.88 -36.79
N SER A 496 -22.09 1.39 -38.01
CA SER A 496 -20.78 1.23 -38.68
C SER A 496 -20.08 2.57 -38.94
N ASN A 497 -20.79 3.70 -38.82
CA ASN A 497 -20.33 5.04 -39.09
C ASN A 497 -20.24 5.94 -37.85
N TRP A 498 -20.22 5.33 -36.64
CA TRP A 498 -20.07 6.10 -35.41
C TRP A 498 -18.82 7.02 -35.47
N GLN A 499 -18.87 8.15 -34.78
CA GLN A 499 -17.77 9.11 -34.73
C GLN A 499 -17.15 9.16 -33.34
N THR A 500 -17.98 9.15 -32.31
CA THR A 500 -17.55 9.31 -30.92
C THR A 500 -18.29 8.36 -30.00
N ILE A 501 -17.58 7.71 -29.09
CA ILE A 501 -18.17 7.02 -27.95
C ILE A 501 -17.76 7.80 -26.69
N ASN A 502 -18.75 8.36 -26.03
CA ASN A 502 -18.60 8.99 -24.72
C ASN A 502 -18.87 7.96 -23.62
N VAL A 503 -18.07 8.00 -22.57
CA VAL A 503 -18.20 7.13 -21.40
C VAL A 503 -18.41 7.98 -20.17
N LYS A 504 -19.33 7.53 -19.31
CA LYS A 504 -19.58 8.11 -18.00
C LYS A 504 -19.57 7.01 -16.94
N ALA A 505 -18.62 7.09 -16.00
CA ALA A 505 -18.59 6.25 -14.82
C ALA A 505 -19.00 7.10 -13.61
N THR A 506 -19.92 6.61 -12.79
CA THR A 506 -20.38 7.30 -11.58
C THR A 506 -20.05 6.42 -10.38
N ASP A 507 -19.33 6.97 -9.41
CA ASP A 507 -18.95 6.27 -8.18
C ASP A 507 -20.09 6.22 -7.14
N PRO A 508 -19.94 5.48 -6.03
CA PRO A 508 -20.97 5.38 -4.99
C PRO A 508 -21.31 6.71 -4.31
N TRP A 509 -20.43 7.70 -4.39
CA TRP A 509 -20.66 9.04 -3.82
C TRP A 509 -21.26 10.02 -4.84
N GLY A 510 -21.63 9.54 -6.04
CA GLY A 510 -22.28 10.33 -7.09
C GLY A 510 -21.34 11.18 -7.94
N ARG A 511 -20.01 11.01 -7.83
CA ARG A 511 -19.06 11.72 -8.69
C ARG A 511 -19.02 11.07 -10.07
N ILE A 512 -18.96 11.92 -11.08
CA ILE A 512 -18.98 11.52 -12.48
C ILE A 512 -17.59 11.68 -13.07
N TYR A 513 -17.09 10.62 -13.67
CA TYR A 513 -15.83 10.55 -14.41
C TYR A 513 -16.15 10.28 -15.88
N THR A 514 -15.47 10.96 -16.78
CA THR A 514 -15.77 10.86 -18.21
C THR A 514 -14.52 10.53 -19.03
N ALA A 515 -14.73 9.76 -20.08
CA ALA A 515 -13.76 9.54 -21.14
C ALA A 515 -14.48 9.55 -22.48
N SER A 516 -13.73 9.76 -23.55
CA SER A 516 -14.24 9.62 -24.90
C SER A 516 -13.20 8.96 -25.80
N THR A 517 -13.68 8.26 -26.82
CA THR A 517 -12.84 7.77 -27.91
C THR A 517 -13.52 8.05 -29.25
N HIS A 518 -12.71 8.11 -30.30
CA HIS A 518 -13.18 8.42 -31.65
C HIS A 518 -12.99 7.22 -32.58
N SER A 519 -13.81 7.15 -33.61
CA SER A 519 -13.64 6.10 -34.63
C SER A 519 -12.28 6.24 -35.32
N ASP A 520 -11.64 5.11 -35.61
CA ASP A 520 -10.30 5.00 -36.21
C ASP A 520 -10.28 5.28 -37.72
N ARG A 521 -11.16 6.11 -38.26
CA ARG A 521 -11.28 6.37 -39.70
C ARG A 521 -10.33 7.42 -40.20
#